data_689bd32478aca0f90d8dbaf5c8968c3d
#
_entry.id   689bd32478aca0f90d8dbaf5c8968c3d
#
_cell.length_a   1.000
_cell.length_b   1.000
_cell.length_c   1.000
_cell.angle_alpha   90.00
_cell.angle_beta   90.00
_cell.angle_gamma   90.00
#
_symmetry.space_group_name_H-M   'P 1'
#
loop_
_entity.id
_entity.type
_entity.pdbx_description
1 polymer ?
#
loop_
_entity_poly.entity_id
_entity_poly.type
_entity_poly.pdbx_seq_one_letter_code
_entity_poly.pdbx_strand_id
1 'polypeptide(L)'
;MSHSNLLKGRALIALAILASLLSFAKFNHCENTGWATPDQYIHACYSDLPSLYEARGLSSSQWPYASTDNSVEYPVLTGVVMYLTSFAANSPASYFNINIFFLLLLFLTTVLIVKKIRPEFAYLVPVAPAMIASLFINWDLWAIATMMLAIYWFDRKQYFNSALLLGVSISTKFLPIFLLIPIIFIFWRENKIKEAIKYCVITFATWLLINAPFAITTPTGWWRFYKLNLERGPDWGSIWLALQQLGVNLTNLNYLSILLLLIALTTIAILLFEIKYTPTLASVAFFVLASVMLASKVYSPQYVLWLTPLAAIALTNKKDLHAFWVWQATEVMYHIAIWQHIAQVTDAKFGLGPTPYAILTLVRIGGTIYLMAILARRALQARNTHSNLFDLLFEGSKAYP
;
A
#
# COMPACT_ATOMS: atom_id res chain seq x y z
N MET A 1 1.15 -20.15 -25.92
CA MET A 1 2.12 -19.20 -25.32
C MET A 1 3.46 -19.37 -26.02
N SER A 2 4.07 -18.30 -26.56
CA SER A 2 5.39 -18.42 -27.20
C SER A 2 6.47 -18.70 -26.15
N HIS A 3 7.53 -19.44 -26.54
CA HIS A 3 8.65 -19.79 -25.67
C HIS A 3 9.31 -18.55 -25.01
N SER A 4 9.32 -17.40 -25.73
CA SER A 4 9.83 -16.12 -25.21
C SER A 4 8.99 -15.53 -24.07
N ASN A 5 7.69 -15.72 -24.08
CA ASN A 5 6.78 -15.24 -23.01
C ASN A 5 6.89 -16.09 -21.73
N LEU A 6 7.18 -17.38 -21.88
CA LEU A 6 7.47 -18.29 -20.77
C LEU A 6 8.79 -17.93 -20.08
N LEU A 7 9.84 -17.66 -20.86
CA LEU A 7 11.16 -17.24 -20.32
C LEU A 7 11.06 -15.91 -19.57
N LYS A 8 10.35 -14.91 -20.15
CA LYS A 8 10.10 -13.62 -19.47
C LYS A 8 9.31 -13.79 -18.16
N GLY A 9 8.38 -14.78 -18.13
CA GLY A 9 7.63 -15.09 -16.91
C GLY A 9 8.48 -15.69 -15.81
N ARG A 10 9.35 -16.64 -16.13
CA ARG A 10 10.29 -17.27 -15.19
C ARG A 10 11.30 -16.27 -14.64
N ALA A 11 11.84 -15.40 -15.49
CA ALA A 11 12.74 -14.33 -15.06
C ALA A 11 12.09 -13.38 -14.07
N LEU A 12 10.82 -13.00 -14.28
CA LEU A 12 10.09 -12.13 -13.36
C LEU A 12 9.85 -12.78 -11.99
N ILE A 13 9.50 -14.08 -11.98
CA ILE A 13 9.36 -14.85 -10.73
C ILE A 13 10.72 -14.94 -10.01
N ALA A 14 11.81 -15.21 -10.74
CA ALA A 14 13.16 -15.25 -10.17
C ALA A 14 13.57 -13.89 -9.56
N LEU A 15 13.24 -12.77 -10.23
CA LEU A 15 13.45 -11.42 -9.67
C LEU A 15 12.64 -11.18 -8.40
N ALA A 16 11.39 -11.63 -8.34
CA ALA A 16 10.56 -11.47 -7.16
C ALA A 16 11.06 -12.33 -5.98
N ILE A 17 11.53 -13.55 -6.24
CA ILE A 17 12.18 -14.38 -5.23
C ILE A 17 13.47 -13.73 -4.75
N LEU A 18 14.33 -13.24 -5.67
CA LEU A 18 15.56 -12.52 -5.31
C LEU A 18 15.27 -11.28 -4.46
N ALA A 19 14.27 -10.48 -4.83
CA ALA A 19 13.82 -9.33 -4.04
C ALA A 19 13.41 -9.73 -2.61
N SER A 20 12.69 -10.84 -2.48
CA SER A 20 12.29 -11.37 -1.17
C SER A 20 13.47 -11.89 -0.36
N LEU A 21 14.44 -12.55 -1.00
CA LEU A 21 15.67 -13.00 -0.33
C LEU A 21 16.52 -11.81 0.14
N LEU A 22 16.64 -10.75 -0.67
CA LEU A 22 17.34 -9.52 -0.29
C LEU A 22 16.62 -8.81 0.87
N SER A 23 15.29 -8.76 0.84
CA SER A 23 14.50 -8.24 1.95
C SER A 23 14.70 -9.08 3.21
N PHE A 24 14.64 -10.41 3.12
CA PHE A 24 14.89 -11.30 4.25
C PHE A 24 16.28 -11.10 4.85
N ALA A 25 17.32 -11.02 4.00
CA ALA A 25 18.70 -10.78 4.44
C ALA A 25 18.85 -9.48 5.26
N LYS A 26 18.06 -8.44 4.94
CA LYS A 26 17.99 -7.20 5.72
C LYS A 26 17.51 -7.45 7.16
N PHE A 27 16.55 -8.36 7.38
CA PHE A 27 15.98 -8.64 8.69
C PHE A 27 16.79 -9.67 9.50
N ASN A 28 17.73 -10.39 8.88
CA ASN A 28 18.53 -11.45 9.51
C ASN A 28 19.31 -10.96 10.75
N HIS A 29 19.80 -9.72 10.72
CA HIS A 29 20.49 -9.15 11.89
C HIS A 29 19.52 -9.07 13.09
N CYS A 30 18.33 -8.47 12.91
CA CYS A 30 17.33 -8.35 13.97
C CYS A 30 16.81 -9.70 14.45
N GLU A 31 16.65 -10.68 13.57
CA GLU A 31 16.25 -12.04 13.95
C GLU A 31 17.28 -12.67 14.91
N ASN A 32 18.58 -12.48 14.65
CA ASN A 32 19.65 -12.99 15.48
C ASN A 32 19.83 -12.22 16.81
N THR A 33 19.44 -10.94 16.85
CA THR A 33 19.54 -10.08 18.06
C THR A 33 18.20 -9.95 18.81
N GLY A 34 17.16 -10.68 18.40
CA GLY A 34 15.83 -10.70 19.06
C GLY A 34 15.08 -9.38 18.96
N TRP A 35 15.29 -8.60 17.88
CA TRP A 35 14.67 -7.28 17.67
C TRP A 35 14.85 -6.30 18.84
N ALA A 36 16.03 -6.34 19.48
CA ALA A 36 16.32 -5.48 20.63
C ALA A 36 16.28 -3.98 20.23
N THR A 37 15.70 -3.15 21.12
CA THR A 37 15.71 -1.68 20.96
C THR A 37 16.96 -1.13 21.67
N PRO A 38 17.71 -0.18 21.08
CA PRO A 38 17.50 0.50 19.79
C PRO A 38 18.13 -0.21 18.57
N ASP A 39 18.73 -1.38 18.72
CA ASP A 39 19.52 -2.07 17.69
C ASP A 39 18.74 -2.29 16.38
N GLN A 40 17.47 -2.71 16.47
CA GLN A 40 16.60 -2.92 15.33
C GLN A 40 16.38 -1.66 14.46
N TYR A 41 16.45 -0.48 15.05
CA TYR A 41 16.33 0.79 14.32
C TYR A 41 17.66 1.22 13.72
N ILE A 42 18.77 1.03 14.45
CA ILE A 42 20.12 1.32 13.93
C ILE A 42 20.36 0.54 12.63
N HIS A 43 19.98 -0.73 12.59
CA HIS A 43 20.16 -1.63 11.44
C HIS A 43 18.98 -1.61 10.45
N ALA A 44 17.98 -0.74 10.67
CA ALA A 44 16.81 -0.57 9.82
C ALA A 44 16.04 -1.88 9.54
N CYS A 45 16.01 -2.81 10.50
CA CYS A 45 15.40 -4.13 10.38
C CYS A 45 14.19 -4.35 11.32
N TYR A 46 13.57 -3.25 11.81
CA TYR A 46 12.31 -3.33 12.54
C TYR A 46 11.19 -3.96 11.71
N SER A 47 10.38 -4.78 12.35
CA SER A 47 9.16 -5.35 11.79
C SER A 47 8.05 -5.42 12.83
N ASP A 48 6.82 -5.09 12.42
CA ASP A 48 5.62 -5.28 13.24
C ASP A 48 5.35 -6.77 13.52
N LEU A 49 5.82 -7.68 12.65
CA LEU A 49 5.55 -9.11 12.77
C LEU A 49 6.03 -9.66 14.11
N PRO A 50 7.33 -9.63 14.45
CA PRO A 50 7.81 -10.10 15.75
C PRO A 50 7.38 -9.19 16.90
N SER A 51 7.33 -7.86 16.67
CA SER A 51 7.03 -6.90 17.74
C SER A 51 5.61 -7.05 18.29
N LEU A 52 4.62 -7.31 17.42
CA LEU A 52 3.23 -7.48 17.85
C LEU A 52 2.91 -8.91 18.30
N TYR A 53 3.76 -9.90 18.00
CA TYR A 53 3.59 -11.26 18.46
C TYR A 53 3.53 -11.36 20.00
N GLU A 54 4.42 -10.66 20.67
CA GLU A 54 4.43 -10.58 22.13
C GLU A 54 3.51 -9.47 22.64
N ALA A 55 3.61 -8.26 22.06
CA ALA A 55 2.91 -7.08 22.57
C ALA A 55 1.36 -7.19 22.46
N ARG A 56 0.82 -8.10 21.64
CA ARG A 56 -0.62 -8.35 21.51
C ARG A 56 -1.06 -9.71 22.04
N GLY A 57 -0.22 -10.38 22.84
CA GLY A 57 -0.54 -11.64 23.50
C GLY A 57 -0.72 -12.82 22.54
N LEU A 58 -0.24 -12.72 21.30
CA LEU A 58 -0.35 -13.79 20.31
C LEU A 58 0.50 -15.00 20.71
N SER A 59 1.62 -14.79 21.40
CA SER A 59 2.49 -15.84 21.97
C SER A 59 1.78 -16.73 23.00
N SER A 60 0.75 -16.20 23.66
CA SER A 60 -0.10 -16.93 24.61
C SER A 60 -1.47 -17.28 24.00
N SER A 61 -1.61 -17.26 22.67
CA SER A 61 -2.86 -17.57 21.95
C SER A 61 -4.03 -16.65 22.33
N GLN A 62 -3.76 -15.44 22.79
CA GLN A 62 -4.81 -14.47 23.09
C GLN A 62 -5.53 -14.05 21.81
N TRP A 63 -6.88 -14.02 21.88
CA TRP A 63 -7.69 -13.55 20.75
C TRP A 63 -7.45 -12.05 20.48
N PRO A 64 -7.10 -11.64 19.24
CA PRO A 64 -6.66 -10.27 18.94
C PRO A 64 -7.63 -9.16 19.29
N TYR A 65 -8.91 -9.47 19.45
CA TYR A 65 -9.98 -8.50 19.73
C TYR A 65 -10.65 -8.70 21.10
N ALA A 66 -10.13 -9.59 21.95
CA ALA A 66 -10.75 -9.93 23.23
C ALA A 66 -10.61 -8.85 24.29
N SER A 67 -9.52 -8.06 24.23
CA SER A 67 -9.16 -7.06 25.25
C SER A 67 -9.38 -5.65 24.73
N THR A 68 -9.60 -4.69 25.64
CA THR A 68 -9.60 -3.26 25.33
C THR A 68 -8.18 -2.72 25.20
N ASP A 69 -7.23 -3.23 25.98
CA ASP A 69 -5.90 -2.67 26.11
C ASP A 69 -4.87 -3.31 25.17
N ASN A 70 -4.99 -4.62 24.94
CA ASN A 70 -4.08 -5.40 24.09
C ASN A 70 -4.66 -5.78 22.71
N SER A 71 -5.85 -5.30 22.35
CA SER A 71 -6.41 -5.56 21.02
C SER A 71 -5.52 -4.99 19.92
N VAL A 72 -5.47 -5.70 18.79
CA VAL A 72 -4.68 -5.26 17.64
C VAL A 72 -5.28 -4.01 16.99
N GLU A 73 -4.41 -3.14 16.50
CA GLU A 73 -4.77 -1.90 15.81
C GLU A 73 -4.94 -2.11 14.29
N TYR A 74 -5.49 -3.25 13.90
CA TYR A 74 -5.72 -3.61 12.50
C TYR A 74 -7.17 -4.01 12.26
N PRO A 75 -7.68 -3.85 11.02
CA PRO A 75 -8.97 -4.42 10.65
C PRO A 75 -9.00 -5.95 10.79
N VAL A 76 -10.22 -6.50 10.83
CA VAL A 76 -10.53 -7.87 11.24
C VAL A 76 -9.68 -8.95 10.59
N LEU A 77 -9.53 -8.94 9.25
CA LEU A 77 -8.81 -10.03 8.59
C LEU A 77 -7.30 -10.03 8.87
N THR A 78 -6.69 -8.85 9.10
CA THR A 78 -5.29 -8.83 9.55
C THR A 78 -5.16 -9.46 10.92
N GLY A 79 -6.05 -9.13 11.88
CA GLY A 79 -6.03 -9.78 13.21
C GLY A 79 -6.26 -11.28 13.13
N VAL A 80 -7.16 -11.75 12.25
CA VAL A 80 -7.36 -13.19 12.01
C VAL A 80 -6.10 -13.85 11.46
N VAL A 81 -5.42 -13.22 10.47
CA VAL A 81 -4.13 -13.74 9.95
C VAL A 81 -3.08 -13.78 11.05
N MET A 82 -2.94 -12.70 11.84
CA MET A 82 -2.02 -12.65 12.98
C MET A 82 -2.27 -13.82 13.96
N TYR A 83 -3.54 -14.05 14.30
CA TYR A 83 -3.94 -15.11 15.21
C TYR A 83 -3.68 -16.50 14.65
N LEU A 84 -4.11 -16.77 13.41
CA LEU A 84 -3.94 -18.10 12.80
C LEU A 84 -2.46 -18.47 12.61
N THR A 85 -1.62 -17.50 12.22
CA THR A 85 -0.18 -17.73 12.05
C THR A 85 0.54 -17.92 13.38
N SER A 86 -0.01 -17.43 14.50
CA SER A 86 0.59 -17.61 15.83
C SER A 86 0.52 -19.06 16.33
N PHE A 87 -0.45 -19.85 15.93
CA PHE A 87 -0.56 -21.26 16.35
C PHE A 87 0.61 -22.14 15.90
N ALA A 88 1.25 -21.78 14.78
CA ALA A 88 2.40 -22.52 14.26
C ALA A 88 3.74 -21.96 14.77
N ALA A 89 3.71 -20.89 15.59
CA ALA A 89 4.89 -20.20 16.09
C ALA A 89 5.12 -20.51 17.58
N ASN A 90 6.39 -20.58 17.97
CA ASN A 90 6.81 -20.75 19.36
C ASN A 90 7.80 -19.66 19.83
N SER A 91 8.13 -18.73 18.95
CA SER A 91 9.03 -17.62 19.22
C SER A 91 8.77 -16.46 18.24
N PRO A 92 9.21 -15.21 18.54
CA PRO A 92 9.13 -14.10 17.60
C PRO A 92 9.79 -14.40 16.25
N ALA A 93 10.93 -15.10 16.22
CA ALA A 93 11.62 -15.50 15.00
C ALA A 93 10.81 -16.50 14.18
N SER A 94 10.26 -17.56 14.80
CA SER A 94 9.42 -18.53 14.08
C SER A 94 8.13 -17.87 13.56
N TYR A 95 7.53 -16.95 14.32
CA TYR A 95 6.37 -16.20 13.89
C TYR A 95 6.69 -15.29 12.68
N PHE A 96 7.83 -14.61 12.70
CA PHE A 96 8.34 -13.82 11.60
C PHE A 96 8.49 -14.68 10.33
N ASN A 97 9.18 -15.82 10.43
CA ASN A 97 9.45 -16.71 9.30
C ASN A 97 8.18 -17.31 8.68
N ILE A 98 7.20 -17.70 9.50
CA ILE A 98 5.89 -18.19 9.02
C ILE A 98 5.18 -17.09 8.21
N ASN A 99 5.15 -15.87 8.73
CA ASN A 99 4.50 -14.76 8.04
C ASN A 99 5.22 -14.40 6.74
N ILE A 100 6.57 -14.40 6.71
CA ILE A 100 7.36 -14.17 5.48
C ILE A 100 6.98 -15.14 4.37
N PHE A 101 6.78 -16.40 4.68
CA PHE A 101 6.37 -17.40 3.68
C PHE A 101 5.07 -16.98 2.97
N PHE A 102 4.04 -16.57 3.72
CA PHE A 102 2.80 -16.07 3.14
C PHE A 102 2.98 -14.75 2.40
N LEU A 103 3.75 -13.82 2.97
CA LEU A 103 4.02 -12.52 2.33
C LEU A 103 4.77 -12.68 1.00
N LEU A 104 5.69 -13.64 0.89
CA LEU A 104 6.34 -14.00 -0.38
C LEU A 104 5.30 -14.45 -1.42
N LEU A 105 4.36 -15.33 -1.07
CA LEU A 105 3.32 -15.79 -1.99
C LEU A 105 2.42 -14.64 -2.45
N LEU A 106 2.06 -13.74 -1.55
CA LEU A 106 1.26 -12.54 -1.85
C LEU A 106 2.03 -11.54 -2.72
N PHE A 107 3.32 -11.39 -2.49
CA PHE A 107 4.18 -10.57 -3.34
C PHE A 107 4.30 -11.14 -4.75
N LEU A 108 4.55 -12.44 -4.89
CA LEU A 108 4.55 -13.14 -6.19
C LEU A 108 3.21 -12.95 -6.91
N THR A 109 2.09 -13.10 -6.19
CA THR A 109 0.75 -12.87 -6.73
C THR A 109 0.62 -11.44 -7.25
N THR A 110 1.02 -10.45 -6.48
CA THR A 110 0.99 -9.03 -6.88
C THR A 110 1.81 -8.78 -8.15
N VAL A 111 3.05 -9.29 -8.21
CA VAL A 111 3.93 -9.16 -9.39
C VAL A 111 3.31 -9.82 -10.62
N LEU A 112 2.71 -11.01 -10.48
CA LEU A 112 2.06 -11.72 -11.59
C LEU A 112 0.80 -11.01 -12.09
N ILE A 113 0.05 -10.36 -11.20
CA ILE A 113 -1.11 -9.54 -11.58
C ILE A 113 -0.64 -8.31 -12.38
N VAL A 114 0.37 -7.59 -11.88
CA VAL A 114 0.93 -6.45 -12.63
C VAL A 114 1.41 -6.89 -14.01
N LYS A 115 2.06 -8.07 -14.12
CA LYS A 115 2.44 -8.64 -15.42
C LYS A 115 1.26 -8.89 -16.35
N LYS A 116 0.11 -9.34 -15.81
CA LYS A 116 -1.10 -9.57 -16.62
C LYS A 116 -1.77 -8.28 -17.08
N ILE A 117 -1.63 -7.20 -16.32
CA ILE A 117 -2.22 -5.88 -16.64
C ILE A 117 -1.26 -5.04 -17.49
N ARG A 118 0.02 -4.97 -17.10
CA ARG A 118 1.04 -4.14 -17.74
C ARG A 118 2.39 -4.89 -17.82
N PRO A 119 2.55 -5.81 -18.76
CA PRO A 119 3.74 -6.68 -18.86
C PRO A 119 5.05 -5.91 -19.07
N GLU A 120 5.00 -4.74 -19.74
CA GLU A 120 6.17 -3.94 -20.06
C GLU A 120 6.89 -3.37 -18.83
N PHE A 121 6.15 -3.02 -17.79
CA PHE A 121 6.66 -2.39 -16.58
C PHE A 121 6.57 -3.27 -15.34
N ALA A 122 6.12 -4.52 -15.47
CA ALA A 122 5.94 -5.43 -14.34
C ALA A 122 7.25 -5.70 -13.58
N TYR A 123 8.40 -5.66 -14.27
CA TYR A 123 9.71 -5.85 -13.66
C TYR A 123 10.05 -4.76 -12.64
N LEU A 124 9.45 -3.57 -12.76
CA LEU A 124 9.69 -2.47 -11.81
C LEU A 124 9.27 -2.84 -10.38
N VAL A 125 8.26 -3.71 -10.22
CA VAL A 125 7.79 -4.10 -8.88
C VAL A 125 8.86 -4.85 -8.09
N PRO A 126 9.46 -5.95 -8.59
CA PRO A 126 10.48 -6.66 -7.83
C PRO A 126 11.87 -6.00 -7.83
N VAL A 127 12.15 -5.01 -8.70
CA VAL A 127 13.45 -4.33 -8.70
C VAL A 127 13.42 -2.97 -7.97
N ALA A 128 12.26 -2.52 -7.53
CA ALA A 128 12.09 -1.27 -6.78
C ALA A 128 12.77 -1.36 -5.40
N PRO A 129 13.82 -0.56 -5.11
CA PRO A 129 14.61 -0.75 -3.90
C PRO A 129 13.83 -0.43 -2.61
N ALA A 130 12.96 0.58 -2.63
CA ALA A 130 12.12 0.89 -1.48
C ALA A 130 11.08 -0.19 -1.21
N MET A 131 10.58 -0.86 -2.26
CA MET A 131 9.71 -2.02 -2.12
C MET A 131 10.44 -3.19 -1.46
N ILE A 132 11.65 -3.52 -1.92
CA ILE A 132 12.50 -4.57 -1.33
C ILE A 132 12.76 -4.26 0.16
N ALA A 133 13.09 -3.02 0.47
CA ALA A 133 13.36 -2.59 1.84
C ALA A 133 12.14 -2.72 2.78
N SER A 134 10.92 -2.76 2.24
CA SER A 134 9.67 -2.68 3.02
C SER A 134 8.84 -3.96 3.03
N LEU A 135 9.19 -5.02 2.27
CA LEU A 135 8.35 -6.22 2.04
C LEU A 135 7.84 -6.88 3.32
N PHE A 136 8.67 -6.96 4.36
CA PHE A 136 8.41 -7.74 5.57
C PHE A 136 8.28 -6.87 6.83
N ILE A 137 7.91 -5.59 6.67
CA ILE A 137 7.66 -4.71 7.83
C ILE A 137 6.35 -5.11 8.52
N ASN A 138 5.30 -5.42 7.75
CA ASN A 138 3.98 -5.79 8.28
C ASN A 138 3.15 -6.63 7.30
N TRP A 139 1.85 -6.81 7.60
CA TRP A 139 0.90 -7.63 6.84
C TRP A 139 0.27 -6.93 5.63
N ASP A 140 0.74 -5.77 5.17
CA ASP A 140 0.08 -4.98 4.11
C ASP A 140 -0.12 -5.75 2.80
N LEU A 141 0.77 -6.68 2.46
CA LEU A 141 0.67 -7.49 1.24
C LEU A 141 -0.62 -8.33 1.16
N TRP A 142 -1.24 -8.69 2.28
CA TRP A 142 -2.55 -9.36 2.27
C TRP A 142 -3.64 -8.49 1.64
N ALA A 143 -3.70 -7.23 2.01
CA ALA A 143 -4.64 -6.28 1.44
C ALA A 143 -4.23 -5.82 0.04
N ILE A 144 -2.92 -5.64 -0.22
CA ILE A 144 -2.41 -5.25 -1.54
C ILE A 144 -2.72 -6.32 -2.58
N ALA A 145 -2.44 -7.59 -2.30
CA ALA A 145 -2.71 -8.68 -3.25
C ALA A 145 -4.20 -8.81 -3.56
N THR A 146 -5.07 -8.72 -2.55
CA THR A 146 -6.53 -8.77 -2.74
C THR A 146 -7.06 -7.54 -3.48
N MET A 147 -6.52 -6.34 -3.22
CA MET A 147 -6.80 -5.12 -3.97
C MET A 147 -6.37 -5.25 -5.44
N MET A 148 -5.19 -5.75 -5.70
CA MET A 148 -4.68 -5.94 -7.07
C MET A 148 -5.49 -7.00 -7.83
N LEU A 149 -5.96 -8.06 -7.16
CA LEU A 149 -6.92 -9.01 -7.74
C LEU A 149 -8.26 -8.34 -8.05
N ALA A 150 -8.76 -7.47 -7.17
CA ALA A 150 -9.98 -6.71 -7.43
C ALA A 150 -9.84 -5.83 -8.68
N ILE A 151 -8.72 -5.11 -8.84
CA ILE A 151 -8.42 -4.30 -10.02
C ILE A 151 -8.35 -5.19 -11.27
N TYR A 152 -7.68 -6.34 -11.20
CA TYR A 152 -7.57 -7.28 -12.32
C TYR A 152 -8.93 -7.80 -12.81
N TRP A 153 -9.83 -8.16 -11.87
CA TRP A 153 -11.17 -8.62 -12.23
C TRP A 153 -12.07 -7.48 -12.70
N PHE A 154 -11.88 -6.26 -12.19
CA PHE A 154 -12.57 -5.06 -12.66
C PHE A 154 -12.26 -4.80 -14.15
N ASP A 155 -10.99 -4.82 -14.54
CA ASP A 155 -10.54 -4.61 -15.92
C ASP A 155 -11.11 -5.69 -16.87
N ARG A 156 -11.42 -6.88 -16.35
CA ARG A 156 -12.06 -7.98 -17.07
C ARG A 156 -13.60 -7.94 -17.04
N LYS A 157 -14.17 -6.85 -16.51
CA LYS A 157 -15.63 -6.66 -16.35
C LYS A 157 -16.30 -7.71 -15.47
N GLN A 158 -15.52 -8.44 -14.65
CA GLN A 158 -16.01 -9.38 -13.66
C GLN A 158 -16.30 -8.62 -12.34
N TYR A 159 -17.27 -7.71 -12.42
CA TYR A 159 -17.52 -6.72 -11.36
C TYR A 159 -17.93 -7.35 -10.03
N PHE A 160 -18.66 -8.49 -10.06
CA PHE A 160 -19.03 -9.21 -8.83
C PHE A 160 -17.78 -9.72 -8.08
N ASN A 161 -16.88 -10.44 -8.76
CA ASN A 161 -15.65 -10.96 -8.16
C ASN A 161 -14.73 -9.83 -7.68
N SER A 162 -14.66 -8.74 -8.46
CA SER A 162 -13.92 -7.54 -8.10
C SER A 162 -14.45 -6.91 -6.80
N ALA A 163 -15.77 -6.75 -6.68
CA ALA A 163 -16.42 -6.15 -5.51
C ALA A 163 -16.23 -7.00 -4.25
N LEU A 164 -16.35 -8.34 -4.36
CA LEU A 164 -16.06 -9.26 -3.26
C LEU A 164 -14.61 -9.10 -2.76
N LEU A 165 -13.65 -9.14 -3.69
CA LEU A 165 -12.23 -9.00 -3.35
C LEU A 165 -11.89 -7.63 -2.77
N LEU A 166 -12.57 -6.56 -3.23
CA LEU A 166 -12.41 -5.24 -2.63
C LEU A 166 -12.94 -5.22 -1.19
N GLY A 167 -14.10 -5.82 -0.91
CA GLY A 167 -14.63 -5.97 0.44
C GLY A 167 -13.70 -6.75 1.38
N VAL A 168 -13.09 -7.83 0.89
CA VAL A 168 -12.03 -8.58 1.60
C VAL A 168 -10.82 -7.69 1.86
N SER A 169 -10.35 -6.95 0.85
CA SER A 169 -9.20 -6.06 0.99
C SER A 169 -9.44 -4.95 2.03
N ILE A 170 -10.64 -4.33 2.04
CA ILE A 170 -11.04 -3.33 3.04
C ILE A 170 -11.09 -3.95 4.45
N SER A 171 -11.54 -5.20 4.57
CA SER A 171 -11.58 -5.93 5.85
C SER A 171 -10.19 -6.34 6.34
N THR A 172 -9.18 -6.34 5.47
CA THR A 172 -7.78 -6.60 5.80
C THR A 172 -7.03 -5.32 6.17
N LYS A 173 -7.21 -4.26 5.39
CA LYS A 173 -6.66 -2.91 5.62
C LYS A 173 -7.69 -1.91 5.09
N PHE A 174 -7.98 -0.83 5.82
CA PHE A 174 -9.10 0.06 5.46
C PHE A 174 -8.82 0.93 4.22
N LEU A 175 -7.55 1.15 3.88
CA LEU A 175 -7.12 2.01 2.77
C LEU A 175 -7.79 1.70 1.40
N PRO A 176 -8.02 0.43 0.99
CA PRO A 176 -8.70 0.13 -0.27
C PRO A 176 -10.12 0.65 -0.43
N ILE A 177 -10.78 1.14 0.63
CA ILE A 177 -12.10 1.78 0.54
C ILE A 177 -12.08 2.97 -0.44
N PHE A 178 -10.96 3.66 -0.53
CA PHE A 178 -10.78 4.79 -1.43
C PHE A 178 -10.80 4.41 -2.92
N LEU A 179 -10.67 3.11 -3.25
CA LEU A 179 -10.88 2.64 -4.63
C LEU A 179 -12.32 2.76 -5.11
N LEU A 180 -13.29 2.90 -4.20
CA LEU A 180 -14.67 3.17 -4.59
C LEU A 180 -14.78 4.50 -5.36
N ILE A 181 -13.93 5.49 -5.06
CA ILE A 181 -13.92 6.78 -5.78
C ILE A 181 -13.65 6.59 -7.27
N PRO A 182 -12.50 6.01 -7.71
CA PRO A 182 -12.25 5.78 -9.12
C PRO A 182 -13.23 4.80 -9.77
N ILE A 183 -13.73 3.80 -9.04
CA ILE A 183 -14.71 2.84 -9.55
C ILE A 183 -16.04 3.53 -9.90
N ILE A 184 -16.56 4.35 -8.97
CA ILE A 184 -17.79 5.12 -9.20
C ILE A 184 -17.60 6.09 -10.37
N PHE A 185 -16.45 6.77 -10.43
CA PHE A 185 -16.13 7.67 -11.53
C PHE A 185 -16.10 6.97 -12.89
N ILE A 186 -15.46 5.80 -12.99
CA ILE A 186 -15.39 5.02 -14.24
C ILE A 186 -16.79 4.57 -14.68
N PHE A 187 -17.59 4.02 -13.77
CA PHE A 187 -18.97 3.61 -14.07
C PHE A 187 -19.86 4.80 -14.46
N TRP A 188 -19.72 5.95 -13.78
CA TRP A 188 -20.41 7.17 -14.15
C TRP A 188 -20.07 7.61 -15.58
N ARG A 189 -18.79 7.60 -15.93
CA ARG A 189 -18.32 7.98 -17.26
C ARG A 189 -18.77 7.00 -18.35
N GLU A 190 -18.98 5.74 -18.01
CA GLU A 190 -19.52 4.72 -18.91
C GLU A 190 -21.06 4.67 -18.92
N ASN A 191 -21.75 5.58 -18.24
CA ASN A 191 -23.22 5.59 -18.05
C ASN A 191 -23.76 4.30 -17.42
N LYS A 192 -23.00 3.68 -16.50
CA LYS A 192 -23.30 2.43 -15.81
C LYS A 192 -23.58 2.64 -14.30
N ILE A 193 -24.38 3.64 -13.95
CA ILE A 193 -24.60 4.00 -12.54
C ILE A 193 -25.26 2.86 -11.73
N LYS A 194 -26.09 2.02 -12.38
CA LYS A 194 -26.67 0.84 -11.71
C LYS A 194 -25.62 -0.18 -11.32
N GLU A 195 -24.60 -0.39 -12.15
CA GLU A 195 -23.47 -1.26 -11.84
C GLU A 195 -22.59 -0.67 -10.74
N ALA A 196 -22.43 0.67 -10.69
CA ALA A 196 -21.73 1.33 -9.59
C ALA A 196 -22.43 1.06 -8.25
N ILE A 197 -23.75 1.24 -8.18
CA ILE A 197 -24.54 0.97 -6.97
C ILE A 197 -24.42 -0.50 -6.57
N LYS A 198 -24.61 -1.43 -7.50
CA LYS A 198 -24.47 -2.87 -7.26
C LYS A 198 -23.07 -3.23 -6.75
N TYR A 199 -22.03 -2.65 -7.35
CA TYR A 199 -20.65 -2.85 -6.92
C TYR A 199 -20.43 -2.39 -5.46
N CYS A 200 -20.89 -1.19 -5.13
CA CYS A 200 -20.79 -0.64 -3.76
C CYS A 200 -21.56 -1.51 -2.75
N VAL A 201 -22.77 -1.97 -3.11
CA VAL A 201 -23.58 -2.84 -2.23
C VAL A 201 -22.88 -4.17 -1.98
N ILE A 202 -22.33 -4.82 -3.02
CA ILE A 202 -21.61 -6.09 -2.87
C ILE A 202 -20.35 -5.88 -2.01
N THR A 203 -19.58 -4.83 -2.26
CA THR A 203 -18.37 -4.51 -1.47
C THR A 203 -18.72 -4.27 -0.01
N PHE A 204 -19.75 -3.48 0.27
CA PHE A 204 -20.21 -3.20 1.64
C PHE A 204 -20.77 -4.45 2.32
N ALA A 205 -21.59 -5.24 1.62
CA ALA A 205 -22.14 -6.49 2.15
C ALA A 205 -21.01 -7.47 2.51
N THR A 206 -19.98 -7.59 1.67
CA THR A 206 -18.80 -8.43 1.95
C THR A 206 -18.06 -7.94 3.18
N TRP A 207 -17.80 -6.63 3.25
CA TRP A 207 -17.16 -6.03 4.42
C TRP A 207 -18.00 -6.26 5.69
N LEU A 208 -19.32 -6.04 5.61
CA LEU A 208 -20.23 -6.22 6.73
C LEU A 208 -20.26 -7.68 7.22
N LEU A 209 -20.39 -8.65 6.30
CA LEU A 209 -20.39 -10.08 6.64
C LEU A 209 -19.11 -10.51 7.35
N ILE A 210 -17.96 -9.95 6.96
CA ILE A 210 -16.68 -10.25 7.60
C ILE A 210 -16.56 -9.57 8.97
N ASN A 211 -17.02 -8.32 9.09
CA ASN A 211 -16.85 -7.50 10.30
C ASN A 211 -17.92 -7.72 11.37
N ALA A 212 -19.16 -8.01 10.98
CA ALA A 212 -20.31 -8.10 11.90
C ALA A 212 -20.11 -9.12 13.04
N PRO A 213 -19.58 -10.35 12.83
CA PRO A 213 -19.33 -11.27 13.92
C PRO A 213 -18.46 -10.66 15.02
N PHE A 214 -17.40 -9.92 14.66
CA PHE A 214 -16.45 -9.29 15.59
C PHE A 214 -17.04 -8.03 16.24
N ALA A 215 -17.77 -7.23 15.48
CA ALA A 215 -18.46 -6.06 16.00
C ALA A 215 -19.52 -6.44 17.04
N ILE A 216 -20.14 -7.62 16.92
CA ILE A 216 -21.15 -8.12 17.85
C ILE A 216 -20.50 -8.82 19.06
N THR A 217 -19.50 -9.67 18.85
CA THR A 217 -18.92 -10.49 19.91
C THR A 217 -17.83 -9.77 20.72
N THR A 218 -17.05 -8.89 20.07
CA THR A 218 -15.94 -8.15 20.68
C THR A 218 -15.95 -6.68 20.24
N PRO A 219 -17.00 -5.90 20.51
CA PRO A 219 -17.24 -4.56 19.94
C PRO A 219 -16.11 -3.57 20.28
N THR A 220 -15.60 -3.60 21.49
CA THR A 220 -14.55 -2.66 21.93
C THR A 220 -13.23 -2.94 21.24
N GLY A 221 -12.83 -4.22 21.15
CA GLY A 221 -11.63 -4.63 20.42
C GLY A 221 -11.74 -4.35 18.93
N TRP A 222 -12.89 -4.65 18.32
CA TRP A 222 -13.16 -4.32 16.92
C TRP A 222 -13.11 -2.83 16.64
N TRP A 223 -13.67 -1.98 17.55
CA TRP A 223 -13.69 -0.53 17.40
C TRP A 223 -12.32 0.14 17.59
N ARG A 224 -11.37 -0.53 18.26
CA ARG A 224 -10.04 0.01 18.57
C ARG A 224 -9.32 0.56 17.34
N PHE A 225 -9.35 -0.15 16.21
CA PHE A 225 -8.75 0.32 14.95
C PHE A 225 -9.29 1.67 14.52
N TYR A 226 -10.62 1.83 14.52
CA TYR A 226 -11.28 3.08 14.10
C TYR A 226 -11.00 4.21 15.08
N LYS A 227 -11.14 3.93 16.36
CA LYS A 227 -10.87 4.90 17.44
C LYS A 227 -9.44 5.43 17.35
N LEU A 228 -8.45 4.56 17.24
CA LEU A 228 -7.04 4.95 17.10
C LEU A 228 -6.82 5.89 15.91
N ASN A 229 -7.40 5.60 14.75
CA ASN A 229 -7.23 6.44 13.57
C ASN A 229 -7.95 7.80 13.67
N LEU A 230 -9.05 7.89 14.42
CA LEU A 230 -9.74 9.15 14.69
C LEU A 230 -8.96 10.02 15.68
N GLU A 231 -8.42 9.42 16.75
CA GLU A 231 -7.76 10.12 17.85
C GLU A 231 -6.26 10.37 17.61
N ARG A 232 -5.63 9.65 16.67
CA ARG A 232 -4.20 9.75 16.36
C ARG A 232 -3.79 11.19 16.03
N GLY A 233 -2.69 11.64 16.65
CA GLY A 233 -1.97 12.86 16.30
C GLY A 233 -1.12 12.73 15.03
N PRO A 234 -0.24 13.72 14.76
CA PRO A 234 0.77 13.61 13.71
C PRO A 234 1.68 12.42 13.97
N ASP A 235 1.92 11.60 12.98
CA ASP A 235 2.68 10.35 13.14
C ASP A 235 3.70 10.17 12.00
N TRP A 236 4.51 9.12 12.11
CA TRP A 236 5.68 8.88 11.27
C TRP A 236 5.41 9.03 9.77
N GLY A 237 6.26 9.82 9.12
CA GLY A 237 6.26 10.09 7.68
C GLY A 237 5.15 11.01 7.19
N SER A 238 4.25 11.49 8.04
CA SER A 238 3.23 12.45 7.63
C SER A 238 3.82 13.86 7.42
N ILE A 239 3.23 14.61 6.52
CA ILE A 239 3.53 16.04 6.35
C ILE A 239 3.32 16.80 7.68
N TRP A 240 2.35 16.37 8.46
CA TRP A 240 1.96 17.00 9.72
C TRP A 240 3.05 16.88 10.77
N LEU A 241 3.64 15.67 10.94
CA LEU A 241 4.77 15.49 11.87
C LEU A 241 6.00 16.27 11.39
N ALA A 242 6.28 16.27 10.08
CA ALA A 242 7.39 17.02 9.52
C ALA A 242 7.24 18.54 9.79
N LEU A 243 6.06 19.10 9.58
CA LEU A 243 5.78 20.52 9.88
C LEU A 243 5.90 20.81 11.39
N GLN A 244 5.39 19.93 12.24
CA GLN A 244 5.52 20.07 13.71
C GLN A 244 6.98 20.05 14.15
N GLN A 245 7.80 19.16 13.61
CA GLN A 245 9.24 19.10 13.90
C GLN A 245 10.04 20.30 13.36
N LEU A 246 9.49 21.03 12.39
CA LEU A 246 10.01 22.29 11.90
C LEU A 246 9.46 23.51 12.66
N GLY A 247 8.73 23.31 13.76
CA GLY A 247 8.23 24.36 14.65
C GLY A 247 6.85 24.92 14.27
N VAL A 248 6.13 24.31 13.31
CA VAL A 248 4.77 24.73 12.99
C VAL A 248 3.81 24.21 14.04
N ASN A 249 3.07 25.09 14.68
CA ASN A 249 2.01 24.69 15.62
C ASN A 249 0.75 24.29 14.84
N LEU A 250 0.36 23.01 14.96
CA LEU A 250 -0.79 22.46 14.25
C LEU A 250 -1.95 22.26 15.22
N THR A 251 -3.03 23.01 14.99
CA THR A 251 -4.32 22.83 15.66
C THR A 251 -5.33 22.21 14.71
N ASN A 252 -6.32 21.48 15.23
CA ASN A 252 -7.40 20.89 14.43
C ASN A 252 -6.92 19.97 13.29
N LEU A 253 -5.96 19.11 13.57
CA LEU A 253 -5.28 18.25 12.59
C LEU A 253 -6.26 17.44 11.72
N ASN A 254 -7.36 16.93 12.27
CA ASN A 254 -8.35 16.17 11.50
C ASN A 254 -8.97 17.02 10.39
N TYR A 255 -9.30 18.29 10.67
CA TYR A 255 -9.86 19.20 9.68
C TYR A 255 -8.82 19.54 8.59
N LEU A 256 -7.57 19.80 8.99
CA LEU A 256 -6.50 20.10 8.05
C LEU A 256 -6.21 18.91 7.13
N SER A 257 -6.18 17.70 7.68
CA SER A 257 -5.97 16.46 6.91
C SER A 257 -7.11 16.22 5.91
N ILE A 258 -8.37 16.39 6.35
CA ILE A 258 -9.55 16.27 5.47
C ILE A 258 -9.53 17.38 4.40
N LEU A 259 -9.23 18.61 4.75
CA LEU A 259 -9.16 19.73 3.79
C LEU A 259 -8.10 19.46 2.71
N LEU A 260 -6.89 19.04 3.11
CA LEU A 260 -5.82 18.69 2.16
C LEU A 260 -6.25 17.54 1.24
N LEU A 261 -6.90 16.51 1.80
CA LEU A 261 -7.44 15.40 1.00
C LEU A 261 -8.50 15.88 0.00
N LEU A 262 -9.44 16.73 0.43
CA LEU A 262 -10.45 17.27 -0.47
C LEU A 262 -9.85 18.11 -1.61
N ILE A 263 -8.84 18.94 -1.32
CA ILE A 263 -8.11 19.70 -2.34
C ILE A 263 -7.46 18.74 -3.34
N ALA A 264 -6.77 17.69 -2.85
CA ALA A 264 -6.11 16.72 -3.71
C ALA A 264 -7.12 15.93 -4.57
N LEU A 265 -8.22 15.46 -3.99
CA LEU A 265 -9.27 14.75 -4.74
C LEU A 265 -9.98 15.66 -5.76
N THR A 266 -10.20 16.94 -5.43
CA THR A 266 -10.72 17.93 -6.39
C THR A 266 -9.76 18.13 -7.55
N THR A 267 -8.45 18.22 -7.29
CA THR A 267 -7.42 18.32 -8.33
C THR A 267 -7.43 17.08 -9.25
N ILE A 268 -7.56 15.89 -8.67
CA ILE A 268 -7.70 14.64 -9.46
C ILE A 268 -9.00 14.66 -10.27
N ALA A 269 -10.12 15.09 -9.69
CA ALA A 269 -11.38 15.20 -10.41
C ALA A 269 -11.27 16.14 -11.62
N ILE A 270 -10.66 17.33 -11.45
CA ILE A 270 -10.40 18.26 -12.57
C ILE A 270 -9.55 17.56 -13.64
N LEU A 271 -8.45 16.90 -13.27
CA LEU A 271 -7.62 16.13 -14.20
C LEU A 271 -8.46 15.10 -14.97
N LEU A 272 -9.31 14.33 -14.27
CA LEU A 272 -10.15 13.30 -14.86
C LEU A 272 -11.22 13.87 -15.81
N PHE A 273 -11.74 15.06 -15.55
CA PHE A 273 -12.66 15.74 -16.46
C PHE A 273 -11.95 16.27 -17.70
N GLU A 274 -10.71 16.70 -17.58
CA GLU A 274 -9.90 17.20 -18.71
C GLU A 274 -9.46 16.11 -19.68
N ILE A 275 -9.24 14.87 -19.23
CA ILE A 275 -8.89 13.76 -20.12
C ILE A 275 -10.12 13.23 -20.86
N LYS A 276 -10.00 12.99 -22.19
CA LYS A 276 -11.13 12.60 -23.05
C LYS A 276 -11.41 11.09 -23.08
N TYR A 277 -10.48 10.27 -22.65
CA TYR A 277 -10.61 8.81 -22.59
C TYR A 277 -10.93 8.33 -21.17
N THR A 278 -11.51 7.14 -21.01
CA THR A 278 -11.72 6.51 -19.72
C THR A 278 -10.38 5.92 -19.23
N PRO A 279 -9.81 6.43 -18.12
CA PRO A 279 -8.55 5.90 -17.59
C PRO A 279 -8.75 4.51 -16.98
N THR A 280 -7.67 3.73 -16.86
CA THR A 280 -7.70 2.44 -16.16
C THR A 280 -7.91 2.64 -14.66
N LEU A 281 -8.59 1.67 -14.03
CA LEU A 281 -8.82 1.71 -12.57
C LEU A 281 -7.50 1.86 -11.80
N ALA A 282 -6.46 1.10 -12.16
CA ALA A 282 -5.17 1.16 -11.50
C ALA A 282 -4.51 2.55 -11.58
N SER A 283 -4.61 3.24 -12.74
CA SER A 283 -4.03 4.58 -12.89
C SER A 283 -4.72 5.61 -11.99
N VAL A 284 -6.06 5.58 -11.92
CA VAL A 284 -6.79 6.51 -11.03
C VAL A 284 -6.58 6.14 -9.56
N ALA A 285 -6.53 4.83 -9.25
CA ALA A 285 -6.24 4.34 -7.90
C ALA A 285 -4.86 4.81 -7.40
N PHE A 286 -3.84 4.86 -8.27
CA PHE A 286 -2.53 5.42 -7.91
C PHE A 286 -2.66 6.87 -7.41
N PHE A 287 -3.34 7.74 -8.17
CA PHE A 287 -3.53 9.14 -7.77
C PHE A 287 -4.33 9.28 -6.48
N VAL A 288 -5.42 8.53 -6.36
CA VAL A 288 -6.29 8.61 -5.17
C VAL A 288 -5.56 8.11 -3.94
N LEU A 289 -4.92 6.92 -3.98
CA LEU A 289 -4.22 6.38 -2.81
C LEU A 289 -2.99 7.22 -2.44
N ALA A 290 -2.22 7.71 -3.42
CA ALA A 290 -1.12 8.64 -3.16
C ALA A 290 -1.63 9.90 -2.45
N SER A 291 -2.74 10.51 -2.90
CA SER A 291 -3.33 11.67 -2.26
C SER A 291 -3.82 11.40 -0.83
N VAL A 292 -4.45 10.23 -0.60
CA VAL A 292 -4.85 9.81 0.74
C VAL A 292 -3.63 9.68 1.66
N MET A 293 -2.55 9.06 1.19
CA MET A 293 -1.32 8.88 1.97
C MET A 293 -0.64 10.23 2.27
N LEU A 294 -0.57 11.13 1.29
CA LEU A 294 0.02 12.46 1.45
C LEU A 294 -0.76 13.35 2.42
N ALA A 295 -2.09 13.22 2.47
CA ALA A 295 -2.94 13.98 3.38
C ALA A 295 -3.10 13.32 4.75
N SER A 296 -2.75 12.04 4.89
CA SER A 296 -2.96 11.25 6.10
C SER A 296 -2.09 11.74 7.27
N LYS A 297 -2.55 11.46 8.49
CA LYS A 297 -1.79 11.70 9.74
C LYS A 297 -0.61 10.75 9.93
N VAL A 298 -0.51 9.72 9.10
CA VAL A 298 0.60 8.75 9.06
C VAL A 298 0.91 8.38 7.61
N TYR A 299 2.20 8.35 7.26
CA TYR A 299 2.67 7.87 5.97
C TYR A 299 3.90 6.97 6.17
N SER A 300 3.63 5.76 6.64
CA SER A 300 4.65 4.77 7.03
C SER A 300 5.54 4.34 5.85
N PRO A 301 6.77 3.84 6.10
CA PRO A 301 7.71 3.45 5.04
C PRO A 301 7.19 2.32 4.14
N GLN A 302 6.39 1.40 4.67
CA GLN A 302 5.80 0.29 3.92
C GLN A 302 4.67 0.72 2.96
N TYR A 303 4.21 1.97 3.00
CA TYR A 303 3.17 2.43 2.07
C TYR A 303 3.64 2.49 0.61
N VAL A 304 4.95 2.45 0.37
CA VAL A 304 5.52 2.25 -0.97
C VAL A 304 5.07 0.93 -1.61
N LEU A 305 4.74 -0.10 -0.81
CA LEU A 305 4.22 -1.39 -1.29
C LEU A 305 2.87 -1.23 -2.01
N TRP A 306 2.04 -0.28 -1.59
CA TRP A 306 0.74 0.00 -2.20
C TRP A 306 0.87 0.75 -3.52
N LEU A 307 1.78 1.72 -3.55
CA LEU A 307 1.92 2.62 -4.70
C LEU A 307 2.75 2.01 -5.83
N THR A 308 3.76 1.17 -5.52
CA THR A 308 4.67 0.63 -6.55
C THR A 308 3.96 -0.20 -7.63
N PRO A 309 3.07 -1.18 -7.31
CA PRO A 309 2.36 -1.93 -8.35
C PRO A 309 1.40 -1.05 -9.16
N LEU A 310 0.75 -0.07 -8.53
CA LEU A 310 -0.14 0.88 -9.21
C LEU A 310 0.64 1.83 -10.12
N ALA A 311 1.79 2.34 -9.66
CA ALA A 311 2.69 3.19 -10.45
C ALA A 311 3.22 2.44 -11.68
N ALA A 312 3.63 1.17 -11.51
CA ALA A 312 4.08 0.33 -12.63
C ALA A 312 2.98 0.13 -13.70
N ILE A 313 1.70 0.04 -13.29
CA ILE A 313 0.58 -0.04 -14.24
C ILE A 313 0.28 1.33 -14.85
N ALA A 314 0.37 2.41 -14.08
CA ALA A 314 0.07 3.77 -14.54
C ALA A 314 1.11 4.31 -15.54
N LEU A 315 2.34 3.79 -15.53
CA LEU A 315 3.36 4.13 -16.52
C LEU A 315 2.95 3.66 -17.92
N THR A 316 2.98 4.59 -18.88
CA THR A 316 2.65 4.32 -20.30
C THR A 316 3.81 4.58 -21.24
N ASN A 317 4.88 5.24 -20.77
CA ASN A 317 6.02 5.60 -21.60
C ASN A 317 7.33 5.37 -20.85
N LYS A 318 8.30 4.74 -21.52
CA LYS A 318 9.65 4.50 -20.97
C LYS A 318 10.38 5.80 -20.61
N LYS A 319 10.06 6.92 -21.26
CA LYS A 319 10.62 8.22 -20.92
C LYS A 319 10.25 8.68 -19.51
N ASP A 320 9.16 8.16 -18.93
CA ASP A 320 8.69 8.56 -17.61
C ASP A 320 9.32 7.71 -16.48
N LEU A 321 10.15 6.71 -16.82
CA LEU A 321 10.91 5.89 -15.86
C LEU A 321 11.82 6.70 -14.95
N HIS A 322 12.34 7.84 -15.42
CA HIS A 322 13.14 8.72 -14.57
C HIS A 322 12.35 9.21 -13.34
N ALA A 323 11.06 9.55 -13.51
CA ALA A 323 10.22 9.99 -12.41
C ALA A 323 9.96 8.85 -11.40
N PHE A 324 9.77 7.61 -11.90
CA PHE A 324 9.67 6.44 -11.04
C PHE A 324 10.94 6.23 -10.22
N TRP A 325 12.12 6.33 -10.83
CA TRP A 325 13.39 6.13 -10.11
C TRP A 325 13.71 7.27 -9.14
N VAL A 326 13.38 8.52 -9.49
CA VAL A 326 13.49 9.67 -8.56
C VAL A 326 12.60 9.42 -7.34
N TRP A 327 11.34 9.01 -7.54
CA TRP A 327 10.45 8.66 -6.44
C TRP A 327 11.01 7.50 -5.59
N GLN A 328 11.50 6.42 -6.21
CA GLN A 328 12.10 5.30 -5.48
C GLN A 328 13.33 5.74 -4.67
N ALA A 329 14.16 6.62 -5.19
CA ALA A 329 15.30 7.18 -4.47
C ALA A 329 14.86 7.96 -3.22
N THR A 330 13.83 8.82 -3.35
CA THR A 330 13.29 9.57 -2.20
C THR A 330 12.64 8.67 -1.16
N GLU A 331 11.96 7.58 -1.57
CA GLU A 331 11.42 6.56 -0.67
C GLU A 331 12.52 5.81 0.09
N VAL A 332 13.65 5.46 -0.56
CA VAL A 332 14.81 4.84 0.10
C VAL A 332 15.45 5.80 1.10
N MET A 333 15.65 7.06 0.71
CA MET A 333 16.19 8.08 1.62
C MET A 333 15.31 8.21 2.88
N TYR A 334 14.00 8.26 2.70
CA TYR A 334 13.06 8.31 3.81
C TYR A 334 13.08 7.01 4.63
N HIS A 335 13.18 5.84 3.98
CA HIS A 335 13.25 4.55 4.67
C HIS A 335 14.44 4.49 5.64
N ILE A 336 15.60 5.01 5.23
CA ILE A 336 16.76 5.13 6.11
C ILE A 336 16.51 6.17 7.20
N ALA A 337 15.97 7.34 6.82
CA ALA A 337 15.77 8.45 7.72
C ALA A 337 14.83 8.14 8.90
N ILE A 338 13.72 7.43 8.65
CA ILE A 338 12.79 7.07 9.73
C ILE A 338 13.43 6.15 10.76
N TRP A 339 14.17 5.12 10.33
CA TRP A 339 14.79 4.20 11.27
C TRP A 339 15.89 4.88 12.08
N GLN A 340 16.72 5.72 11.44
CA GLN A 340 17.72 6.51 12.13
C GLN A 340 17.13 7.54 13.09
N HIS A 341 15.95 8.10 12.75
CA HIS A 341 15.25 9.01 13.66
C HIS A 341 14.67 8.26 14.86
N ILE A 342 14.04 7.11 14.64
CA ILE A 342 13.52 6.29 15.75
C ILE A 342 14.68 5.77 16.62
N ALA A 343 15.81 5.39 16.04
CA ALA A 343 17.01 5.02 16.79
C ALA A 343 17.42 6.15 17.75
N GLN A 344 17.44 7.39 17.29
CA GLN A 344 17.77 8.53 18.15
C GLN A 344 16.75 8.75 19.28
N VAL A 345 15.45 8.65 19.00
CA VAL A 345 14.41 8.85 20.05
C VAL A 345 14.27 7.66 20.99
N THR A 346 14.97 6.56 20.71
CA THR A 346 15.11 5.38 21.59
C THR A 346 16.51 5.24 22.18
N ASP A 347 17.20 6.37 22.36
CA ASP A 347 18.49 6.51 23.05
C ASP A 347 19.67 5.74 22.40
N ALA A 348 19.65 5.57 21.07
CA ALA A 348 20.84 5.10 20.36
C ALA A 348 21.97 6.15 20.41
N LYS A 349 23.21 5.66 20.44
CA LYS A 349 24.41 6.52 20.40
C LYS A 349 24.50 7.41 19.17
N PHE A 350 23.92 6.95 18.05
CA PHE A 350 23.86 7.66 16.77
C PHE A 350 22.42 7.63 16.27
N GLY A 351 22.02 8.67 15.56
CA GLY A 351 20.69 8.75 14.97
C GLY A 351 20.46 10.06 14.24
N LEU A 352 19.29 10.22 13.68
CA LEU A 352 18.91 11.39 12.91
C LEU A 352 17.99 12.31 13.74
N GLY A 353 18.38 13.57 13.91
CA GLY A 353 17.58 14.55 14.62
C GLY A 353 16.24 14.89 13.96
N PRO A 354 15.32 15.57 14.67
CA PRO A 354 13.98 15.85 14.15
C PRO A 354 14.00 16.72 12.90
N THR A 355 14.81 17.77 12.81
CA THR A 355 14.87 18.67 11.66
C THR A 355 15.33 17.97 10.38
N PRO A 356 16.47 17.26 10.30
CA PRO A 356 16.84 16.52 9.10
C PRO A 356 15.87 15.40 8.75
N TYR A 357 15.25 14.73 9.72
CA TYR A 357 14.17 13.77 9.46
C TYR A 357 12.96 14.44 8.80
N ALA A 358 12.52 15.59 9.30
CA ALA A 358 11.43 16.36 8.71
C ALA A 358 11.73 16.77 7.26
N ILE A 359 12.96 17.24 6.97
CA ILE A 359 13.39 17.58 5.62
C ILE A 359 13.31 16.36 4.68
N LEU A 360 13.84 15.21 5.11
CA LEU A 360 13.79 13.98 4.30
C LEU A 360 12.37 13.46 4.10
N THR A 361 11.47 13.66 5.07
CA THR A 361 10.03 13.40 4.91
C THR A 361 9.43 14.29 3.82
N LEU A 362 9.74 15.58 3.80
CA LEU A 362 9.27 16.49 2.75
C LEU A 362 9.87 16.16 1.38
N VAL A 363 11.13 15.72 1.31
CA VAL A 363 11.76 15.22 0.06
C VAL A 363 11.01 14.01 -0.47
N ARG A 364 10.63 13.05 0.38
CA ARG A 364 9.79 11.90 0.01
C ARG A 364 8.45 12.34 -0.58
N ILE A 365 7.75 13.25 0.11
CA ILE A 365 6.48 13.83 -0.34
C ILE A 365 6.65 14.50 -1.71
N GLY A 366 7.71 15.29 -1.89
CA GLY A 366 8.06 15.92 -3.16
C GLY A 366 8.31 14.90 -4.28
N GLY A 367 8.99 13.79 -3.99
CA GLY A 367 9.20 12.68 -4.94
C GLY A 367 7.89 12.03 -5.39
N THR A 368 6.97 11.79 -4.45
CA THR A 368 5.63 11.25 -4.77
C THR A 368 4.83 12.22 -5.63
N ILE A 369 4.80 13.50 -5.28
CA ILE A 369 4.11 14.54 -6.06
C ILE A 369 4.74 14.69 -7.45
N TYR A 370 6.06 14.61 -7.56
CA TYR A 370 6.77 14.65 -8.84
C TYR A 370 6.33 13.52 -9.77
N LEU A 371 6.29 12.28 -9.28
CA LEU A 371 5.78 11.14 -10.08
C LEU A 371 4.32 11.37 -10.49
N MET A 372 3.45 11.80 -9.56
CA MET A 372 2.06 12.15 -9.87
C MET A 372 1.97 13.20 -10.97
N ALA A 373 2.76 14.27 -10.90
CA ALA A 373 2.75 15.35 -11.88
C ALA A 373 3.17 14.87 -13.28
N ILE A 374 4.21 14.03 -13.38
CA ILE A 374 4.65 13.45 -14.66
C ILE A 374 3.57 12.57 -15.27
N LEU A 375 2.94 11.68 -14.47
CA LEU A 375 1.86 10.83 -14.94
C LEU A 375 0.60 11.62 -15.35
N ALA A 376 0.24 12.66 -14.59
CA ALA A 376 -0.86 13.57 -14.94
C ALA A 376 -0.59 14.31 -16.25
N ARG A 377 0.62 14.88 -16.40
CA ARG A 377 1.04 15.53 -17.65
C ARG A 377 0.94 14.56 -18.84
N ARG A 378 1.36 13.32 -18.67
CA ARG A 378 1.26 12.28 -19.72
C ARG A 378 -0.20 12.00 -20.08
N ALA A 379 -1.09 11.87 -19.10
CA ALA A 379 -2.52 11.68 -19.32
C ALA A 379 -3.15 12.84 -20.12
N LEU A 380 -2.78 14.08 -19.81
CA LEU A 380 -3.23 15.27 -20.54
C LEU A 380 -2.66 15.34 -21.96
N GLN A 381 -1.40 14.94 -22.18
CA GLN A 381 -0.80 14.90 -23.53
C GLN A 381 -1.46 13.88 -24.43
N ALA A 382 -1.85 12.71 -23.91
CA ALA A 382 -2.61 11.71 -24.66
C ALA A 382 -3.97 12.20 -25.15
N ARG A 383 -4.50 13.31 -24.59
CA ARG A 383 -5.69 14.03 -25.09
C ARG A 383 -5.57 14.46 -26.56
N ASN A 384 -4.37 14.80 -27.00
CA ASN A 384 -4.14 15.43 -28.32
C ASN A 384 -3.82 14.42 -29.44
N THR A 385 -3.59 13.13 -29.10
CA THR A 385 -3.17 12.09 -30.07
C THR A 385 -4.26 11.00 -30.26
N HIS A 386 -5.44 11.41 -30.66
CA HIS A 386 -6.71 10.72 -30.52
C HIS A 386 -6.97 9.44 -31.34
N SER A 387 -6.04 8.88 -32.08
CA SER A 387 -6.30 7.62 -32.82
C SER A 387 -5.43 6.43 -32.40
N ASN A 388 -4.21 6.67 -31.95
CA ASN A 388 -3.23 5.58 -31.80
C ASN A 388 -3.02 5.07 -30.37
N LEU A 389 -3.41 5.82 -29.33
CA LEU A 389 -3.17 5.37 -27.94
C LEU A 389 -4.28 4.43 -27.45
N PHE A 390 -5.51 4.62 -27.93
CA PHE A 390 -6.63 3.73 -27.63
C PHE A 390 -6.40 2.35 -28.27
N ASP A 391 -5.90 2.33 -29.51
CA ASP A 391 -5.55 1.10 -30.23
C ASP A 391 -4.36 0.38 -29.57
N LEU A 392 -3.31 1.10 -29.14
CA LEU A 392 -2.16 0.53 -28.42
C LEU A 392 -2.52 -0.05 -27.03
N LEU A 393 -3.52 0.51 -26.34
CA LEU A 393 -3.94 0.05 -25.02
C LEU A 393 -4.96 -1.11 -25.08
N PHE A 394 -5.70 -1.25 -26.18
CA PHE A 394 -6.78 -2.23 -26.33
C PHE A 394 -6.55 -3.29 -27.42
N GLU A 395 -5.69 -3.07 -28.43
CA GLU A 395 -5.28 -4.13 -29.36
C GLU A 395 -4.48 -5.25 -28.68
N GLY A 396 -3.75 -4.95 -27.60
CA GLY A 396 -3.14 -5.97 -26.75
C GLY A 396 -4.15 -6.88 -26.03
N SER A 397 -5.41 -6.47 -25.89
CA SER A 397 -6.47 -7.26 -25.24
C SER A 397 -7.33 -8.09 -26.22
N LYS A 398 -7.28 -7.80 -27.52
CA LYS A 398 -8.02 -8.55 -28.54
C LYS A 398 -7.29 -9.79 -29.09
N ALA A 399 -6.05 -10.04 -28.67
CA ALA A 399 -5.23 -11.13 -29.19
C ALA A 399 -5.21 -12.38 -28.29
N TYR A 400 -6.31 -12.71 -27.60
CA TYR A 400 -6.48 -14.05 -27.02
C TYR A 400 -7.94 -14.50 -27.11
N PRO A 401 -8.22 -15.57 -27.90
CA PRO A 401 -9.46 -16.30 -27.84
C PRO A 401 -9.63 -17.05 -26.51
#